data_24f06d8a311aa0aa2ea5dc4f23426ad6
#
_entry.id   24f06d8a311aa0aa2ea5dc4f23426ad6
#
_cell.length_a   1.000
_cell.length_b   1.000
_cell.length_c   1.000
_cell.angle_alpha   90.00
_cell.angle_beta   90.00
_cell.angle_gamma   90.00
#
_symmetry.space_group_name_H-M   'P 1'
#
loop_
_entity.id
_entity.type
_entity.pdbx_description
1 polymer ?
#
loop_
_entity_poly.entity_id
_entity_poly.type
_entity_poly.pdbx_seq_one_letter_code
_entity_poly.pdbx_strand_id
1 'polypeptide(L)'
;MKAISIKQPWASLIAHGIKDIENRTWKCPQKYIGQRVLIHASKGKGDGWVLNKEQGLKLQMHPSNLKSTFYDDLPFGAIIGSVVIADCVQNHPSVWAEKGCWNWVLKDAVLFDKPIMNVKGKLSFWDFKMEETK
;
A
#
# COMPACT_ATOMS: atom_id res chain seq x y z
N MET A 1 8.38 -13.93 2.93
CA MET A 1 7.34 -13.06 3.53
C MET A 1 6.13 -13.00 2.61
N LYS A 2 4.97 -12.84 3.18
CA LYS A 2 3.77 -12.60 2.37
C LYS A 2 3.82 -11.21 1.75
N ALA A 3 3.35 -11.12 0.53
CA ALA A 3 3.22 -9.87 -0.21
C ALA A 3 1.78 -9.69 -0.66
N ILE A 4 1.39 -8.45 -0.87
CA ILE A 4 0.09 -8.11 -1.42
C ILE A 4 0.29 -7.08 -2.53
N SER A 5 -0.40 -7.26 -3.65
CA SER A 5 -0.29 -6.36 -4.80
C SER A 5 -1.32 -5.24 -4.69
N ILE A 6 -0.83 -4.01 -4.77
CA ILE A 6 -1.64 -2.80 -4.63
C ILE A 6 -1.34 -1.88 -5.82
N LYS A 7 -2.38 -1.32 -6.42
CA LYS A 7 -2.20 -0.39 -7.55
C LYS A 7 -1.61 0.93 -7.10
N GLN A 8 -0.84 1.55 -7.98
CA GLN A 8 -0.39 2.92 -7.76
C GLN A 8 -1.53 3.91 -8.07
N PRO A 9 -1.62 5.06 -7.38
CA PRO A 9 -0.62 5.61 -6.43
C PRO A 9 -0.76 5.07 -5.00
N TRP A 10 -1.74 4.19 -4.77
CA TRP A 10 -2.09 3.72 -3.43
C TRP A 10 -0.94 2.99 -2.75
N ALA A 11 -0.21 2.16 -3.51
CA ALA A 11 0.93 1.44 -2.96
C ALA A 11 1.99 2.38 -2.39
N SER A 12 2.36 3.42 -3.13
CA SER A 12 3.35 4.40 -2.66
C SER A 12 2.82 5.24 -1.51
N LEU A 13 1.55 5.63 -1.53
CA LEU A 13 0.95 6.35 -0.41
C LEU A 13 0.98 5.54 0.87
N ILE A 14 0.77 4.23 0.79
CA ILE A 14 0.87 3.32 1.94
C ILE A 14 2.32 3.18 2.40
N ALA A 15 3.24 2.91 1.47
CA ALA A 15 4.64 2.70 1.81
C ALA A 15 5.29 3.93 2.45
N HIS A 16 4.88 5.14 2.04
CA HIS A 16 5.35 6.38 2.64
C HIS A 16 4.67 6.72 3.98
N GLY A 17 3.72 5.90 4.43
CA GLY A 17 3.02 6.12 5.70
C GLY A 17 1.94 7.20 5.65
N ILE A 18 1.52 7.62 4.46
CA ILE A 18 0.51 8.66 4.28
C ILE A 18 -0.90 8.05 4.34
N LYS A 19 -1.11 6.95 3.62
CA LYS A 19 -2.39 6.26 3.56
C LYS A 19 -2.38 5.09 4.54
N ASP A 20 -3.28 5.12 5.52
CA ASP A 20 -3.33 4.13 6.61
C ASP A 20 -4.41 3.07 6.44
N ILE A 21 -5.06 3.01 5.29
CA ILE A 21 -6.13 2.07 5.00
C ILE A 21 -5.92 1.45 3.62
N GLU A 22 -6.11 0.14 3.52
CA GLU A 22 -6.28 -0.56 2.24
C GLU A 22 -7.72 -1.04 2.15
N ASN A 23 -8.43 -0.64 1.10
CA ASN A 23 -9.85 -0.96 0.92
C ASN A 23 -10.00 -2.19 0.03
N ARG A 24 -10.65 -3.24 0.55
CA ARG A 24 -10.89 -4.49 -0.17
C ARG A 24 -12.34 -4.91 -0.01
N THR A 25 -12.88 -5.56 -1.02
CA THR A 25 -14.26 -6.08 -0.97
C THR A 25 -14.37 -7.32 -0.08
N TRP A 26 -13.25 -7.94 0.27
CA TRP A 26 -13.19 -9.14 1.11
C TRP A 26 -12.44 -8.85 2.40
N LYS A 27 -12.81 -9.57 3.44
CA LYS A 27 -12.23 -9.40 4.78
C LYS A 27 -10.83 -9.98 4.82
N CYS A 28 -9.90 -9.28 5.49
CA CYS A 28 -8.55 -9.80 5.69
C CYS A 28 -8.61 -11.08 6.53
N PRO A 29 -7.98 -12.17 6.08
CA PRO A 29 -7.91 -13.37 6.90
C PRO A 29 -7.28 -13.10 8.26
N GLN A 30 -7.89 -13.66 9.32
CA GLN A 30 -7.47 -13.40 10.70
C GLN A 30 -5.99 -13.71 10.94
N LYS A 31 -5.45 -14.71 10.26
CA LYS A 31 -4.04 -15.09 10.42
C LYS A 31 -3.04 -14.02 9.99
N TYR A 32 -3.48 -13.04 9.19
CA TYR A 32 -2.60 -11.94 8.74
C TYR A 32 -2.74 -10.69 9.60
N ILE A 33 -3.72 -10.65 10.49
CA ILE A 33 -3.86 -9.52 11.43
C ILE A 33 -2.67 -9.53 12.39
N GLY A 34 -2.01 -8.40 12.53
CA GLY A 34 -0.78 -8.26 13.32
C GLY A 34 0.49 -8.63 12.56
N GLN A 35 0.38 -9.08 11.32
CA GLN A 35 1.53 -9.50 10.53
C GLN A 35 2.05 -8.38 9.62
N ARG A 36 3.36 -8.39 9.41
CA ARG A 36 3.98 -7.51 8.42
C ARG A 36 3.94 -8.17 7.06
N VAL A 37 3.53 -7.41 6.05
CA VAL A 37 3.47 -7.88 4.67
C VAL A 37 4.24 -6.94 3.76
N LEU A 38 4.77 -7.48 2.68
CA LEU A 38 5.44 -6.70 1.65
C LEU A 38 4.39 -6.00 0.77
N ILE A 39 4.71 -4.79 0.36
CA ILE A 39 3.88 -4.02 -0.56
C ILE A 39 4.45 -4.18 -1.96
N HIS A 40 3.70 -4.83 -2.83
CA HIS A 40 4.00 -4.95 -4.25
C HIS A 40 3.19 -3.91 -5.02
N ALA A 41 3.87 -2.96 -5.68
CA ALA A 41 3.19 -2.02 -6.55
C ALA A 41 2.88 -2.72 -7.87
N SER A 42 1.60 -2.85 -8.21
CA SER A 42 1.16 -3.56 -9.41
C SER A 42 1.76 -2.95 -10.67
N LYS A 43 1.96 -3.78 -11.69
CA LYS A 43 2.52 -3.36 -12.97
C LYS A 43 1.55 -2.51 -13.78
N GLY A 44 0.25 -2.81 -13.71
CA GLY A 44 -0.77 -2.09 -14.46
C GLY A 44 -1.05 -0.72 -13.85
N LYS A 45 -1.18 0.29 -14.71
CA LYS A 45 -1.60 1.61 -14.27
C LYS A 45 -3.10 1.59 -13.97
N GLY A 46 -3.48 2.15 -12.83
CA GLY A 46 -4.88 2.34 -12.50
C GLY A 46 -5.45 3.53 -13.25
N ASP A 47 -6.69 3.41 -13.70
CA ASP A 47 -7.42 4.50 -14.31
C ASP A 47 -8.34 5.16 -13.28
N GLY A 48 -8.58 6.46 -13.46
CA GLY A 48 -9.62 7.17 -12.73
C GLY A 48 -9.37 7.37 -11.24
N TRP A 49 -8.13 7.26 -10.78
CA TRP A 49 -7.84 7.59 -9.39
C TRP A 49 -7.86 9.11 -9.18
N VAL A 50 -8.45 9.54 -8.08
CA VAL A 50 -8.52 10.95 -7.69
C VAL A 50 -8.42 11.03 -6.18
N LEU A 51 -7.64 11.98 -5.67
CA LEU A 51 -7.63 12.30 -4.25
C LEU A 51 -8.67 13.38 -3.98
N ASN A 52 -9.49 13.19 -2.94
CA ASN A 52 -10.37 14.26 -2.49
C ASN A 52 -9.55 15.33 -1.76
N LYS A 53 -10.20 16.43 -1.38
CA LYS A 53 -9.52 17.57 -0.76
C LYS A 53 -8.77 17.18 0.52
N GLU A 54 -9.40 16.38 1.38
CA GLU A 54 -8.80 15.99 2.66
C GLU A 54 -7.60 15.06 2.44
N GLN A 55 -7.71 14.13 1.51
CA GLN A 55 -6.61 13.23 1.14
C GLN A 55 -5.45 14.01 0.53
N GLY A 56 -5.75 14.97 -0.33
CA GLY A 56 -4.74 15.84 -0.92
C GLY A 56 -3.99 16.65 0.12
N LEU A 57 -4.69 17.15 1.15
CA LEU A 57 -4.05 17.86 2.26
C LEU A 57 -3.13 16.94 3.06
N LYS A 58 -3.54 15.70 3.32
CA LYS A 58 -2.67 14.72 4.01
C LYS A 58 -1.36 14.51 3.25
N LEU A 59 -1.44 14.38 1.93
CA LEU A 59 -0.26 14.23 1.09
C LEU A 59 0.63 15.47 1.15
N GLN A 60 0.05 16.66 1.02
CA GLN A 60 0.80 17.92 1.03
C GLN A 60 1.50 18.19 2.36
N MET A 61 0.87 17.82 3.46
CA MET A 61 1.42 18.07 4.80
C MET A 61 2.43 17.01 5.25
N HIS A 62 2.52 15.90 4.55
CA HIS A 62 3.44 14.84 4.93
C HIS A 62 4.88 15.24 4.57
N PRO A 63 5.87 14.94 5.42
CA PRO A 63 7.26 15.36 5.17
C PRO A 63 7.96 14.62 4.03
N SER A 64 7.39 13.51 3.52
CA SER A 64 7.99 12.78 2.41
C SER A 64 7.98 13.61 1.13
N ASN A 65 8.85 13.24 0.19
CA ASN A 65 8.93 13.90 -1.11
C ASN A 65 7.94 13.33 -2.15
N LEU A 66 7.04 12.45 -1.75
CA LEU A 66 6.10 11.80 -2.66
C LEU A 66 5.22 12.82 -3.40
N LYS A 67 4.84 13.91 -2.73
CA LYS A 67 4.04 15.00 -3.32
C LYS A 67 4.71 15.66 -4.51
N SER A 68 6.03 15.54 -4.66
CA SER A 68 6.81 16.10 -5.77
C SER A 68 7.07 15.08 -6.88
N THR A 69 6.56 13.86 -6.73
CA THR A 69 6.79 12.76 -7.67
C THR A 69 5.61 12.65 -8.61
N PHE A 70 5.87 12.66 -9.91
CA PHE A 70 4.82 12.43 -10.90
C PHE A 70 4.38 10.96 -10.89
N TYR A 71 3.09 10.74 -11.18
CA TYR A 71 2.50 9.40 -11.16
C TYR A 71 3.29 8.41 -12.03
N ASP A 72 3.68 8.83 -13.24
CA ASP A 72 4.39 7.95 -14.16
C ASP A 72 5.81 7.60 -13.68
N ASP A 73 6.35 8.34 -12.72
CA ASP A 73 7.68 8.10 -12.15
C ASP A 73 7.64 7.22 -10.91
N LEU A 74 6.44 6.81 -10.48
CA LEU A 74 6.32 5.85 -9.38
C LEU A 74 6.82 4.48 -9.81
N PRO A 75 7.30 3.64 -8.87
CA PRO A 75 7.70 2.27 -9.22
C PRO A 75 6.49 1.39 -9.50
N PHE A 76 6.50 0.70 -10.62
CA PHE A 76 5.48 -0.27 -11.02
C PHE A 76 6.12 -1.65 -11.17
N GLY A 77 5.40 -2.70 -10.81
CA GLY A 77 5.91 -4.07 -10.90
C GLY A 77 7.06 -4.31 -9.93
N ALA A 78 6.97 -3.79 -8.73
CA ALA A 78 8.10 -3.79 -7.79
C ALA A 78 7.64 -3.97 -6.35
N ILE A 79 8.47 -4.58 -5.53
CA ILE A 79 8.31 -4.56 -4.07
C ILE A 79 8.92 -3.26 -3.56
N ILE A 80 8.11 -2.40 -2.96
CA ILE A 80 8.52 -1.03 -2.62
C ILE A 80 8.64 -0.77 -1.12
N GLY A 81 8.13 -1.66 -0.30
CA GLY A 81 8.16 -1.47 1.14
C GLY A 81 7.39 -2.57 1.86
N SER A 82 7.09 -2.32 3.12
CA SER A 82 6.31 -3.24 3.96
C SER A 82 5.42 -2.46 4.91
N VAL A 83 4.41 -3.14 5.44
CA VAL A 83 3.45 -2.53 6.37
C VAL A 83 2.86 -3.63 7.25
N VAL A 84 2.44 -3.26 8.46
CA VAL A 84 1.72 -4.18 9.36
C VAL A 84 0.22 -3.99 9.16
N ILE A 85 -0.51 -5.10 9.00
CA ILE A 85 -1.97 -5.09 9.01
C ILE A 85 -2.41 -5.15 10.47
N ALA A 86 -2.85 -4.01 11.01
CA ALA A 86 -3.17 -3.91 12.43
C ALA A 86 -4.58 -4.40 12.75
N ASP A 87 -5.52 -4.24 11.83
CA ASP A 87 -6.92 -4.57 12.05
C ASP A 87 -7.65 -4.64 10.70
N CYS A 88 -8.90 -5.09 10.72
CA CYS A 88 -9.76 -5.12 9.55
C CYS A 88 -11.20 -4.82 10.00
N VAL A 89 -11.70 -3.67 9.61
CA VAL A 89 -13.01 -3.17 10.09
C VAL A 89 -13.79 -2.57 8.92
N GLN A 90 -15.03 -2.19 9.19
CA GLN A 90 -15.86 -1.41 8.27
C GLN A 90 -16.13 -0.05 8.89
N ASN A 91 -16.38 0.94 8.06
CA ASN A 91 -16.73 2.30 8.50
C ASN A 91 -15.65 2.94 9.38
N HIS A 92 -14.38 2.71 9.06
CA HIS A 92 -13.28 3.35 9.76
C HIS A 92 -13.31 4.88 9.52
N PRO A 93 -12.99 5.71 10.51
CA PRO A 93 -13.07 7.17 10.35
C PRO A 93 -11.95 7.82 9.55
N SER A 94 -10.93 7.08 9.14
CA SER A 94 -9.84 7.62 8.33
C SER A 94 -10.35 8.23 7.03
N VAL A 95 -9.72 9.32 6.57
CA VAL A 95 -10.03 9.95 5.28
C VAL A 95 -9.76 9.02 4.10
N TRP A 96 -9.01 7.94 4.32
CA TRP A 96 -8.67 6.94 3.29
C TRP A 96 -9.65 5.76 3.25
N ALA A 97 -10.55 5.65 4.25
CA ALA A 97 -11.49 4.54 4.31
C ALA A 97 -12.66 4.75 3.36
N GLU A 98 -12.96 3.75 2.54
CA GLU A 98 -14.13 3.74 1.67
C GLU A 98 -15.27 3.00 2.34
N LYS A 99 -16.48 3.55 2.17
CA LYS A 99 -17.71 2.89 2.65
C LYS A 99 -18.06 1.72 1.74
N GLY A 100 -18.69 0.69 2.32
CA GLY A 100 -19.15 -0.45 1.55
C GLY A 100 -18.09 -1.51 1.28
N CYS A 101 -16.90 -1.35 1.83
CA CYS A 101 -15.85 -2.36 1.74
C CYS A 101 -15.16 -2.56 3.09
N TRP A 102 -14.25 -3.52 3.14
CA TRP A 102 -13.45 -3.77 4.32
C TRP A 102 -12.27 -2.82 4.34
N ASN A 103 -12.06 -2.17 5.47
CA ASN A 103 -10.95 -1.24 5.69
C ASN A 103 -9.88 -1.98 6.48
N TRP A 104 -8.80 -2.34 5.79
CA TRP A 104 -7.63 -2.96 6.44
C TRP A 104 -6.79 -1.83 7.02
N VAL A 105 -6.71 -1.80 8.36
CA VAL A 105 -6.01 -0.74 9.08
C VAL A 105 -4.53 -1.06 9.08
N LEU A 106 -3.72 -0.13 8.60
CA LEU A 106 -2.29 -0.31 8.39
C LEU A 106 -1.49 0.55 9.35
N LYS A 107 -0.33 0.03 9.76
CA LYS A 107 0.60 0.76 10.63
C LYS A 107 2.05 0.36 10.33
N ASP A 108 2.98 1.13 10.88
CA ASP A 108 4.41 0.83 10.83
C ASP A 108 4.91 0.59 9.40
N ALA A 109 4.53 1.49 8.49
CA ALA A 109 4.97 1.43 7.11
C ALA A 109 6.47 1.68 7.00
N VAL A 110 7.13 0.88 6.17
CA VAL A 110 8.55 1.02 5.85
C VAL A 110 8.69 1.14 4.34
N LEU A 111 9.24 2.27 3.89
CA LEU A 111 9.61 2.45 2.48
C LEU A 111 11.03 1.92 2.29
N PHE A 112 11.23 1.06 1.30
CA PHE A 112 12.57 0.57 0.98
C PHE A 112 13.39 1.66 0.26
N ASP A 113 14.67 1.76 0.58
CA ASP A 113 15.57 2.70 -0.10
C ASP A 113 15.65 2.42 -1.60
N LYS A 114 15.65 1.14 -1.95
CA LYS A 114 15.65 0.71 -3.34
C LYS A 114 14.53 -0.28 -3.56
N PRO A 115 13.58 0.00 -4.47
CA PRO A 115 12.57 -0.97 -4.82
C PRO A 115 13.19 -2.23 -5.43
N ILE A 116 12.58 -3.38 -5.17
CA ILE A 116 12.95 -4.63 -5.84
C ILE A 116 12.15 -4.68 -7.13
N MET A 117 12.80 -4.39 -8.24
CA MET A 117 12.14 -4.22 -9.54
C MET A 117 11.87 -5.56 -10.23
N ASN A 118 11.00 -5.51 -11.24
CA ASN A 118 10.68 -6.64 -12.12
C ASN A 118 10.11 -7.83 -11.35
N VAL A 119 9.21 -7.55 -10.40
CA VAL A 119 8.52 -8.58 -9.64
C VAL A 119 7.09 -8.71 -10.18
N LYS A 120 6.75 -9.91 -10.62
CA LYS A 120 5.39 -10.22 -11.08
C LYS A 120 4.49 -10.42 -9.88
N GLY A 121 3.39 -9.69 -9.83
CA GLY A 121 2.39 -9.82 -8.76
C GLY A 121 1.50 -11.04 -8.94
N LYS A 122 0.83 -11.43 -7.87
CA LYS A 122 -0.15 -12.51 -7.84
C LYS A 122 -1.39 -12.03 -7.10
N LEU A 123 -2.47 -12.78 -7.21
CA LEU A 123 -3.71 -12.44 -6.51
C LEU A 123 -3.60 -12.75 -5.01
N SER A 124 -4.33 -11.97 -4.21
CA SER A 124 -4.41 -12.15 -2.76
C SER A 124 -3.04 -12.05 -2.10
N PHE A 125 -2.83 -12.76 -0.99
CA PHE A 125 -1.52 -12.87 -0.35
C PHE A 125 -0.69 -13.95 -1.06
N TRP A 126 0.57 -13.65 -1.29
CA TRP A 126 1.46 -14.59 -1.96
C TRP A 126 2.86 -14.50 -1.35
N ASP A 127 3.61 -15.60 -1.46
CA ASP A 127 4.95 -15.66 -0.89
C ASP A 127 5.97 -15.02 -1.82
N PHE A 128 6.76 -14.11 -1.27
CA PHE A 128 7.92 -13.54 -1.93
C PHE A 128 9.15 -13.83 -1.10
N LYS A 129 10.17 -14.40 -1.71
CA LYS A 129 11.43 -14.69 -1.04
C LYS A 129 12.36 -13.50 -1.16
N MET A 130 12.64 -12.87 -0.03
CA MET A 130 13.66 -11.82 0.02
C MET A 130 15.04 -12.47 -0.13
N GLU A 131 15.84 -11.92 -1.03
CA GLU A 131 17.22 -12.37 -1.15
C GLU A 131 18.01 -11.86 0.05
N GLU A 132 18.84 -12.76 0.62
CA GLU A 132 19.76 -12.35 1.67
C GLU A 132 20.87 -11.52 1.06
N THR A 133 21.10 -10.36 1.67
CA THR A 133 22.24 -9.53 1.31
C THR A 133 23.49 -10.13 1.94
N LYS A 134 24.41 -10.54 1.14
CA LYS A 134 25.69 -11.05 1.61
C LYS A 134 26.68 -9.91 1.83
#